data_edb54fa205b0596bdb5dca378e3acd4f
#
_entry.id   edb54fa205b0596bdb5dca378e3acd4f
#
_cell.length_a   1.000
_cell.length_b   1.000
_cell.length_c   1.000
_cell.angle_alpha   90.00
_cell.angle_beta   90.00
_cell.angle_gamma   90.00
#
_symmetry.space_group_name_H-M   'P 1'
#
loop_
_entity.id
_entity.type
_entity.pdbx_description
1 polymer ?
#
loop_
_entity_poly.entity_id
_entity_poly.type
_entity_poly.pdbx_seq_one_letter_code
_entity_poly.pdbx_strand_id
1 'polypeptide(L)'
;MNPFVAKITIFFLVVSNLVFSQNTLEYNLNIGDNLNVTQISTQQITQDMNGSKHEMSNNLECDFNLIVTAKTDSSYLINFKFMRFKLQTTSNIYGILMDVDTKMESKEGDFESKMFSGLTNSVLKIEMLKTGKILKVSGTEAMIKKMVDNAGIKDEFTRELTIEALKEEYGNESLSRSFEQMTYYYPKKKVSVNDHWTNNYSGDLLAKNNWTLMELGKKIVLNAESHVSLNSEQESQIMKLNGTQDTQIIANKQSGFPELITVTSTTKGTTVINQVEDLEIPTTIISKTTYKTNKYVQ
;
A
#
# COMPACT_ATOMS: atom_id res chain seq x y z
N MET A 1 76.73 -20.65 37.15
CA MET A 1 75.54 -21.42 36.72
C MET A 1 74.34 -20.45 36.79
N ASN A 2 73.90 -19.99 35.63
CA ASN A 2 72.75 -19.10 35.52
C ASN A 2 71.46 -19.91 35.39
N PRO A 3 70.42 -19.62 36.17
CA PRO A 3 69.09 -20.17 35.84
C PRO A 3 68.36 -19.21 34.84
N PHE A 4 68.00 -19.79 33.73
CA PHE A 4 67.13 -19.16 32.70
C PHE A 4 65.74 -18.95 33.28
N VAL A 5 65.31 -17.70 33.42
CA VAL A 5 63.93 -17.36 33.75
C VAL A 5 63.13 -17.25 32.45
N ALA A 6 62.31 -18.26 32.17
CA ALA A 6 61.39 -18.21 31.05
C ALA A 6 60.22 -17.29 31.37
N LYS A 7 60.14 -16.15 30.66
CA LYS A 7 58.97 -15.23 30.68
C LYS A 7 57.86 -15.83 29.79
N ILE A 8 56.86 -16.38 30.41
CA ILE A 8 55.60 -16.76 29.73
C ILE A 8 54.78 -15.48 29.53
N THR A 9 54.79 -14.96 28.32
CA THR A 9 53.90 -13.86 27.91
C THR A 9 52.54 -14.47 27.56
N ILE A 10 51.55 -14.36 28.47
CA ILE A 10 50.16 -14.73 28.20
C ILE A 10 49.59 -13.66 27.29
N PHE A 11 49.40 -13.98 26.01
CA PHE A 11 48.72 -13.13 25.03
C PHE A 11 47.21 -13.34 25.26
N PHE A 12 46.57 -12.40 25.96
CA PHE A 12 45.11 -12.36 26.13
C PHE A 12 44.50 -11.92 24.81
N LEU A 13 44.05 -12.88 24.00
CA LEU A 13 43.18 -12.65 22.83
C LEU A 13 41.85 -12.19 23.34
N VAL A 14 41.62 -10.88 23.43
CA VAL A 14 40.28 -10.30 23.63
C VAL A 14 39.54 -10.48 22.30
N VAL A 15 38.86 -11.62 22.18
CA VAL A 15 37.85 -11.81 21.17
C VAL A 15 36.67 -10.93 21.57
N SER A 16 36.65 -9.69 21.06
CA SER A 16 35.46 -8.84 21.11
C SER A 16 34.37 -9.54 20.30
N ASN A 17 33.53 -10.32 21.01
CA ASN A 17 32.26 -10.76 20.46
C ASN A 17 31.46 -9.50 20.17
N LEU A 18 31.46 -9.05 18.94
CA LEU A 18 30.47 -8.13 18.42
C LEU A 18 29.13 -8.86 18.50
N VAL A 19 28.49 -8.77 19.67
CA VAL A 19 27.12 -9.20 19.84
C VAL A 19 26.27 -8.29 18.98
N PHE A 20 26.04 -8.69 17.74
CA PHE A 20 25.03 -8.06 16.91
C PHE A 20 23.69 -8.26 17.60
N SER A 21 23.23 -7.22 18.28
CA SER A 21 21.91 -7.23 18.92
C SER A 21 20.85 -7.43 17.85
N GLN A 22 20.34 -8.65 17.75
CA GLN A 22 19.19 -8.95 16.90
C GLN A 22 17.92 -8.41 17.55
N ASN A 23 17.13 -7.68 16.79
CA ASN A 23 15.92 -7.02 17.25
C ASN A 23 14.69 -7.60 16.54
N THR A 24 13.61 -7.73 17.27
CA THR A 24 12.29 -8.00 16.70
C THR A 24 11.74 -6.67 16.17
N LEU A 25 11.42 -6.63 14.88
CA LEU A 25 10.72 -5.51 14.27
C LEU A 25 9.25 -5.86 14.16
N GLU A 26 8.41 -5.09 14.82
CA GLU A 26 6.97 -5.30 14.84
C GLU A 26 6.22 -4.00 15.18
N TYR A 27 4.95 -3.99 14.90
CA TYR A 27 4.05 -2.97 15.44
C TYR A 27 3.91 -3.16 16.95
N ASN A 28 3.91 -2.06 17.70
CA ASN A 28 3.68 -2.00 19.12
C ASN A 28 2.65 -0.90 19.42
N LEU A 29 1.40 -1.20 19.07
CA LEU A 29 0.28 -0.27 19.20
C LEU A 29 -0.45 -0.50 20.55
N ASN A 30 -1.11 0.54 21.04
CA ASN A 30 -1.95 0.51 22.22
C ASN A 30 -3.42 0.65 21.84
N ILE A 31 -4.29 0.07 22.66
CA ILE A 31 -5.73 0.30 22.53
C ILE A 31 -5.98 1.80 22.73
N GLY A 32 -6.77 2.39 21.83
CA GLY A 32 -7.04 3.81 21.80
C GLY A 32 -6.09 4.63 20.89
N ASP A 33 -4.98 4.04 20.40
CA ASP A 33 -4.14 4.72 19.41
C ASP A 33 -4.99 5.15 18.21
N ASN A 34 -4.93 6.44 17.90
CA ASN A 34 -5.70 7.08 16.83
C ASN A 34 -4.73 7.71 15.83
N LEU A 35 -4.68 7.16 14.64
CA LEU A 35 -3.70 7.46 13.61
C LEU A 35 -4.40 8.05 12.39
N ASN A 36 -3.97 9.24 11.97
CA ASN A 36 -4.41 9.84 10.72
C ASN A 36 -3.30 9.72 9.68
N VAL A 37 -3.63 9.15 8.53
CA VAL A 37 -2.70 8.91 7.43
C VAL A 37 -3.23 9.59 6.18
N THR A 38 -2.38 10.36 5.51
CA THR A 38 -2.65 10.91 4.18
C THR A 38 -1.85 10.14 3.15
N GLN A 39 -2.52 9.60 2.14
CA GLN A 39 -1.95 9.03 0.94
C GLN A 39 -2.01 10.05 -0.20
N ILE A 40 -0.91 10.23 -0.90
CA ILE A 40 -0.84 10.96 -2.16
C ILE A 40 -0.19 10.03 -3.18
N SER A 41 -0.88 9.79 -4.30
CA SER A 41 -0.38 8.95 -5.38
C SER A 41 -0.52 9.69 -6.72
N THR A 42 0.54 9.64 -7.50
CA THR A 42 0.54 10.11 -8.90
C THR A 42 0.93 8.95 -9.79
N GLN A 43 0.22 8.80 -10.90
CA GLN A 43 0.49 7.77 -11.88
C GLN A 43 0.44 8.40 -13.29
N GLN A 44 1.49 8.19 -14.05
CA GLN A 44 1.59 8.58 -15.46
C GLN A 44 1.54 7.32 -16.32
N ILE A 45 0.56 7.24 -17.20
CA ILE A 45 0.35 6.12 -18.12
C ILE A 45 0.63 6.65 -19.52
N THR A 46 1.56 6.02 -20.23
CA THR A 46 1.87 6.34 -21.64
C THR A 46 1.59 5.11 -22.49
N GLN A 47 0.74 5.26 -23.49
CA GLN A 47 0.41 4.25 -24.50
C GLN A 47 0.88 4.71 -25.87
N ASP A 48 1.60 3.85 -26.60
CA ASP A 48 2.05 4.16 -27.96
C ASP A 48 1.06 3.55 -28.97
N MET A 49 0.29 4.42 -29.59
CA MET A 49 -0.73 4.08 -30.59
C MET A 49 -0.17 4.38 -31.99
N ASN A 50 0.69 3.48 -32.50
CA ASN A 50 1.31 3.64 -33.85
C ASN A 50 2.09 4.95 -34.03
N GLY A 51 2.89 5.33 -33.00
CA GLY A 51 3.70 6.55 -33.02
C GLY A 51 2.99 7.79 -32.44
N SER A 52 1.68 7.70 -32.16
CA SER A 52 0.95 8.74 -31.43
C SER A 52 0.88 8.33 -29.94
N LYS A 53 1.31 9.22 -29.06
CA LYS A 53 1.28 8.94 -27.62
C LYS A 53 -0.04 9.38 -27.01
N HIS A 54 -0.73 8.43 -26.39
CA HIS A 54 -1.82 8.68 -25.47
C HIS A 54 -1.26 8.73 -24.06
N GLU A 55 -1.36 9.87 -23.40
CA GLU A 55 -0.86 10.10 -22.05
C GLU A 55 -2.04 10.34 -21.10
N MET A 56 -2.08 9.56 -20.02
CA MET A 56 -3.07 9.71 -18.96
C MET A 56 -2.35 9.96 -17.63
N SER A 57 -2.97 10.75 -16.76
CA SER A 57 -2.48 11.03 -15.43
C SER A 57 -3.58 10.76 -14.42
N ASN A 58 -3.27 9.93 -13.40
CA ASN A 58 -4.12 9.70 -12.24
C ASN A 58 -3.48 10.37 -11.02
N ASN A 59 -4.23 11.24 -10.35
CA ASN A 59 -3.84 11.89 -9.11
C ASN A 59 -4.84 11.50 -8.02
N LEU A 60 -4.36 10.72 -7.04
CA LEU A 60 -5.15 10.24 -5.91
C LEU A 60 -4.68 10.90 -4.63
N GLU A 61 -5.61 11.41 -3.82
CA GLU A 61 -5.39 11.87 -2.46
C GLU A 61 -6.44 11.24 -1.54
N CYS A 62 -6.01 10.51 -0.51
CA CYS A 62 -6.87 9.88 0.45
C CYS A 62 -6.44 10.23 1.88
N ASP A 63 -7.40 10.59 2.73
CA ASP A 63 -7.19 10.69 4.16
C ASP A 63 -7.84 9.49 4.84
N PHE A 64 -7.10 8.81 5.71
CA PHE A 64 -7.55 7.67 6.48
C PHE A 64 -7.47 7.95 7.97
N ASN A 65 -8.38 7.35 8.72
CA ASN A 65 -8.31 7.30 10.18
C ASN A 65 -8.31 5.84 10.62
N LEU A 66 -7.35 5.49 11.49
CA LEU A 66 -7.18 4.16 12.06
C LEU A 66 -7.25 4.27 13.59
N ILE A 67 -8.15 3.51 14.21
CA ILE A 67 -8.27 3.46 15.68
C ILE A 67 -8.08 2.02 16.14
N VAL A 68 -7.09 1.78 17.00
CA VAL A 68 -6.86 0.46 17.60
C VAL A 68 -7.91 0.23 18.67
N THR A 69 -8.79 -0.76 18.46
CA THR A 69 -9.92 -1.05 19.36
C THR A 69 -9.67 -2.21 20.31
N ALA A 70 -8.82 -3.16 19.90
CA ALA A 70 -8.40 -4.28 20.73
C ALA A 70 -7.01 -4.77 20.29
N LYS A 71 -6.34 -5.52 21.18
CA LYS A 71 -5.09 -6.23 20.86
C LYS A 71 -5.05 -7.58 21.55
N THR A 72 -4.38 -8.52 20.88
CA THR A 72 -4.00 -9.83 21.42
C THR A 72 -2.46 -9.89 21.54
N ASP A 73 -1.92 -11.04 21.92
CA ASP A 73 -0.47 -11.24 21.92
C ASP A 73 0.16 -11.14 20.53
N SER A 74 -0.61 -11.41 19.46
CA SER A 74 -0.11 -11.50 18.09
C SER A 74 -0.76 -10.54 17.08
N SER A 75 -1.92 -9.94 17.41
CA SER A 75 -2.70 -9.13 16.45
C SER A 75 -3.37 -7.92 17.11
N TYR A 76 -3.85 -7.03 16.24
CA TYR A 76 -4.64 -5.85 16.56
C TYR A 76 -5.98 -5.91 15.84
N LEU A 77 -7.04 -5.41 16.50
CA LEU A 77 -8.30 -5.04 15.84
C LEU A 77 -8.30 -3.52 15.65
N ILE A 78 -8.49 -3.09 14.41
CA ILE A 78 -8.40 -1.69 14.01
C ILE A 78 -9.70 -1.31 13.29
N ASN A 79 -10.33 -0.23 13.74
CA ASN A 79 -11.36 0.45 12.98
C ASN A 79 -10.68 1.38 11.98
N PHE A 80 -11.00 1.21 10.71
CA PHE A 80 -10.49 2.01 9.61
C PHE A 80 -11.63 2.82 8.98
N LYS A 81 -11.36 4.07 8.62
CA LYS A 81 -12.31 4.94 7.90
C LYS A 81 -11.59 5.70 6.80
N PHE A 82 -12.23 5.80 5.64
CA PHE A 82 -11.91 6.84 4.67
C PHE A 82 -12.50 8.16 5.16
N MET A 83 -11.66 9.17 5.34
CA MET A 83 -12.05 10.52 5.77
C MET A 83 -12.19 11.46 4.57
N ARG A 84 -11.43 11.19 3.51
CA ARG A 84 -11.50 11.86 2.21
C ARG A 84 -11.02 10.92 1.13
N PHE A 85 -11.65 11.02 -0.02
CA PHE A 85 -11.20 10.43 -1.27
C PHE A 85 -11.27 11.50 -2.36
N LYS A 86 -10.14 11.73 -3.03
CA LYS A 86 -10.05 12.62 -4.18
C LYS A 86 -9.30 11.91 -5.28
N LEU A 87 -9.91 11.84 -6.46
CA LEU A 87 -9.31 11.23 -7.64
C LEU A 87 -9.54 12.14 -8.84
N GLN A 88 -8.46 12.50 -9.52
CA GLN A 88 -8.54 13.17 -10.81
C GLN A 88 -7.79 12.34 -11.85
N THR A 89 -8.50 11.99 -12.93
CA THR A 89 -7.95 11.32 -14.09
C THR A 89 -8.04 12.25 -15.30
N THR A 90 -6.91 12.46 -15.97
CA THR A 90 -6.83 13.29 -17.17
C THR A 90 -6.21 12.52 -18.32
N SER A 91 -6.58 12.91 -19.55
CA SER A 91 -6.04 12.40 -20.81
C SER A 91 -5.61 13.58 -21.68
N ASN A 92 -4.47 13.46 -22.36
CA ASN A 92 -4.03 14.47 -23.34
C ASN A 92 -4.93 14.54 -24.58
N ILE A 93 -5.78 13.52 -24.80
CA ILE A 93 -6.70 13.46 -25.95
C ILE A 93 -8.12 13.88 -25.53
N TYR A 94 -8.59 13.41 -24.38
CA TYR A 94 -9.99 13.55 -23.97
C TYR A 94 -10.20 14.57 -22.84
N GLY A 95 -9.13 15.19 -22.30
CA GLY A 95 -9.22 16.12 -21.19
C GLY A 95 -9.46 15.42 -19.85
N ILE A 96 -10.35 15.97 -19.04
CA ILE A 96 -10.70 15.39 -17.72
C ILE A 96 -11.65 14.22 -17.93
N LEU A 97 -11.21 13.01 -17.52
CA LEU A 97 -12.02 11.78 -17.56
C LEU A 97 -12.76 11.55 -16.27
N MET A 98 -12.18 11.93 -15.13
CA MET A 98 -12.78 11.82 -13.79
C MET A 98 -12.24 12.94 -12.90
N ASP A 99 -13.12 13.53 -12.08
CA ASP A 99 -12.75 14.54 -11.08
C ASP A 99 -13.69 14.44 -9.87
N VAL A 100 -13.26 13.69 -8.87
CA VAL A 100 -14.03 13.38 -7.65
C VAL A 100 -13.29 13.95 -6.45
N ASP A 101 -13.99 14.65 -5.56
CA ASP A 101 -13.52 15.02 -4.22
C ASP A 101 -14.67 14.91 -3.22
N THR A 102 -14.61 13.93 -2.34
CA THR A 102 -15.68 13.66 -1.36
C THR A 102 -15.82 14.71 -0.26
N LYS A 103 -14.94 15.72 -0.22
CA LYS A 103 -15.12 16.93 0.63
C LYS A 103 -15.97 18.00 -0.04
N MET A 104 -16.14 17.91 -1.36
CA MET A 104 -16.98 18.85 -2.10
C MET A 104 -18.42 18.33 -2.18
N GLU A 105 -19.39 19.23 -2.25
CA GLU A 105 -20.77 18.84 -2.52
C GLU A 105 -20.89 18.34 -3.94
N SER A 106 -21.49 17.16 -4.12
CA SER A 106 -21.74 16.57 -5.44
C SER A 106 -22.79 17.42 -6.17
N LYS A 107 -22.50 17.74 -7.44
CA LYS A 107 -23.46 18.44 -8.31
C LYS A 107 -24.61 17.51 -8.70
N GLU A 108 -25.71 18.09 -9.13
CA GLU A 108 -26.79 17.32 -9.73
C GLU A 108 -26.26 16.62 -10.99
N GLY A 109 -26.50 15.30 -11.12
CA GLY A 109 -25.97 14.48 -12.23
C GLY A 109 -24.55 13.96 -12.05
N ASP A 110 -23.81 14.37 -11.02
CA ASP A 110 -22.47 13.84 -10.73
C ASP A 110 -22.58 12.48 -10.03
N PHE A 111 -22.67 11.45 -10.84
CA PHE A 111 -22.84 10.07 -10.41
C PHE A 111 -21.63 9.56 -9.64
N GLU A 112 -20.43 9.80 -10.15
CA GLU A 112 -19.18 9.32 -9.57
C GLU A 112 -18.94 9.95 -8.19
N SER A 113 -19.05 11.26 -8.06
CA SER A 113 -18.89 11.94 -6.74
C SER A 113 -19.88 11.44 -5.71
N LYS A 114 -21.15 11.21 -6.12
CA LYS A 114 -22.18 10.66 -5.23
C LYS A 114 -21.81 9.23 -4.80
N MET A 115 -21.38 8.39 -5.72
CA MET A 115 -20.96 7.02 -5.44
C MET A 115 -19.78 7.00 -4.47
N PHE A 116 -18.71 7.71 -4.78
CA PHE A 116 -17.52 7.75 -3.93
C PHE A 116 -17.76 8.41 -2.56
N SER A 117 -18.77 9.27 -2.41
CA SER A 117 -19.17 9.77 -1.10
C SER A 117 -19.56 8.66 -0.11
N GLY A 118 -20.01 7.51 -0.62
CA GLY A 118 -20.33 6.32 0.17
C GLY A 118 -19.13 5.67 0.83
N LEU A 119 -17.89 5.89 0.33
CA LEU A 119 -16.66 5.43 0.99
C LEU A 119 -16.49 6.09 2.35
N THR A 120 -16.75 7.42 2.41
CA THR A 120 -16.48 8.19 3.62
C THR A 120 -17.45 7.83 4.76
N ASN A 121 -16.92 7.87 5.98
CA ASN A 121 -17.68 7.54 7.21
C ASN A 121 -18.15 6.07 7.32
N SER A 122 -17.82 5.20 6.37
CA SER A 122 -18.00 3.77 6.53
C SER A 122 -16.86 3.21 7.39
N VAL A 123 -17.22 2.37 8.38
CA VAL A 123 -16.24 1.76 9.28
C VAL A 123 -15.91 0.36 8.78
N LEU A 124 -14.66 0.16 8.40
CA LEU A 124 -14.09 -1.16 8.15
C LEU A 124 -13.41 -1.68 9.42
N LYS A 125 -13.49 -2.98 9.65
CA LYS A 125 -12.76 -3.64 10.74
C LYS A 125 -11.63 -4.44 10.13
N ILE A 126 -10.41 -4.19 10.61
CA ILE A 126 -9.19 -4.84 10.14
C ILE A 126 -8.60 -5.63 11.30
N GLU A 127 -8.30 -6.91 11.08
CA GLU A 127 -7.46 -7.70 11.95
C GLU A 127 -6.05 -7.80 11.33
N MET A 128 -5.06 -7.26 12.03
CA MET A 128 -3.68 -7.12 11.56
C MET A 128 -2.71 -7.79 12.53
N LEU A 129 -1.81 -8.64 12.03
CA LEU A 129 -0.70 -9.19 12.82
C LEU A 129 0.30 -8.09 13.20
N LYS A 130 1.10 -8.33 14.25
CA LYS A 130 2.20 -7.44 14.63
C LYS A 130 3.27 -7.25 13.54
N THR A 131 3.35 -8.14 12.56
CA THR A 131 4.19 -7.96 11.36
C THR A 131 3.58 -7.03 10.32
N GLY A 132 2.33 -6.63 10.48
CA GLY A 132 1.56 -5.83 9.53
C GLY A 132 0.75 -6.65 8.52
N LYS A 133 0.87 -7.99 8.54
CA LYS A 133 0.06 -8.84 7.66
C LYS A 133 -1.41 -8.77 8.06
N ILE A 134 -2.29 -8.57 7.08
CA ILE A 134 -3.72 -8.51 7.28
C ILE A 134 -4.28 -9.93 7.34
N LEU A 135 -5.00 -10.25 8.40
CA LEU A 135 -5.71 -11.53 8.56
C LEU A 135 -7.14 -11.45 8.03
N LYS A 136 -7.78 -10.30 8.23
CA LYS A 136 -9.19 -10.13 7.85
C LYS A 136 -9.53 -8.66 7.70
N VAL A 137 -10.35 -8.36 6.69
CA VAL A 137 -11.09 -7.11 6.54
C VAL A 137 -12.58 -7.45 6.56
N SER A 138 -13.41 -6.60 7.13
CA SER A 138 -14.87 -6.75 7.12
C SER A 138 -15.55 -5.38 7.17
N GLY A 139 -16.82 -5.33 6.75
CA GLY A 139 -17.62 -4.12 6.65
C GLY A 139 -17.70 -3.53 5.24
N THR A 140 -17.01 -4.13 4.27
CA THR A 140 -16.99 -3.66 2.88
C THR A 140 -18.36 -3.77 2.20
N GLU A 141 -19.16 -4.80 2.50
CA GLU A 141 -20.50 -4.96 1.93
C GLU A 141 -21.41 -3.78 2.26
N ALA A 142 -21.40 -3.33 3.53
CA ALA A 142 -22.18 -2.16 3.94
C ALA A 142 -21.68 -0.87 3.27
N MET A 143 -20.37 -0.75 3.09
CA MET A 143 -19.74 0.37 2.39
C MET A 143 -20.14 0.39 0.92
N ILE A 144 -20.01 -0.73 0.21
CA ILE A 144 -20.37 -0.88 -1.21
C ILE A 144 -21.87 -0.59 -1.41
N LYS A 145 -22.72 -1.15 -0.54
CA LYS A 145 -24.15 -0.84 -0.59
C LYS A 145 -24.41 0.67 -0.47
N LYS A 146 -23.74 1.33 0.47
CA LYS A 146 -23.86 2.79 0.64
C LYS A 146 -23.38 3.56 -0.59
N MET A 147 -22.29 3.11 -1.25
CA MET A 147 -21.81 3.71 -2.50
C MET A 147 -22.89 3.66 -3.59
N VAL A 148 -23.50 2.49 -3.78
CA VAL A 148 -24.56 2.28 -4.79
C VAL A 148 -25.84 3.03 -4.43
N ASP A 149 -26.21 3.08 -3.15
CA ASP A 149 -27.37 3.85 -2.66
C ASP A 149 -27.18 5.35 -2.92
N ASN A 150 -26.00 5.90 -2.63
CA ASN A 150 -25.65 7.31 -2.85
C ASN A 150 -25.64 7.67 -4.34
N ALA A 151 -25.24 6.74 -5.21
CA ALA A 151 -25.27 6.91 -6.66
C ALA A 151 -26.70 7.07 -7.21
N GLY A 152 -27.72 6.63 -6.45
CA GLY A 152 -29.12 6.75 -6.84
C GLY A 152 -29.56 5.78 -7.92
N ILE A 153 -28.86 4.65 -8.08
CA ILE A 153 -29.22 3.60 -9.06
C ILE A 153 -30.51 2.93 -8.61
N LYS A 154 -31.55 3.06 -9.44
CA LYS A 154 -32.91 2.53 -9.16
C LYS A 154 -33.20 1.19 -9.83
N ASP A 155 -32.59 0.96 -10.99
CA ASP A 155 -32.73 -0.29 -11.74
C ASP A 155 -31.98 -1.41 -11.01
N GLU A 156 -32.70 -2.50 -10.68
CA GLU A 156 -32.15 -3.57 -9.83
C GLU A 156 -31.03 -4.33 -10.53
N PHE A 157 -31.14 -4.57 -11.84
CA PHE A 157 -30.11 -5.26 -12.60
C PHE A 157 -28.81 -4.43 -12.66
N THR A 158 -28.92 -3.14 -12.99
CA THR A 158 -27.78 -2.21 -12.99
C THR A 158 -27.15 -2.11 -11.59
N ARG A 159 -27.99 -2.13 -10.56
CA ARG A 159 -27.56 -2.09 -9.18
C ARG A 159 -26.71 -3.32 -8.81
N GLU A 160 -27.18 -4.52 -9.15
CA GLU A 160 -26.45 -5.76 -8.90
C GLU A 160 -25.11 -5.79 -9.64
N LEU A 161 -25.09 -5.43 -10.93
CA LEU A 161 -23.85 -5.33 -11.69
C LEU A 161 -22.85 -4.34 -11.08
N THR A 162 -23.32 -3.18 -10.64
CA THR A 162 -22.47 -2.17 -9.98
C THR A 162 -21.92 -2.71 -8.66
N ILE A 163 -22.72 -3.42 -7.86
CA ILE A 163 -22.25 -4.05 -6.62
C ILE A 163 -21.15 -5.06 -6.90
N GLU A 164 -21.32 -5.92 -7.91
CA GLU A 164 -20.30 -6.93 -8.25
C GLU A 164 -18.99 -6.25 -8.71
N ALA A 165 -19.08 -5.25 -9.60
CA ALA A 165 -17.89 -4.50 -10.02
C ALA A 165 -17.17 -3.81 -8.84
N LEU A 166 -17.92 -3.21 -7.92
CA LEU A 166 -17.34 -2.59 -6.72
C LEU A 166 -16.74 -3.61 -5.74
N LYS A 167 -17.26 -4.85 -5.69
CA LYS A 167 -16.67 -5.91 -4.86
C LYS A 167 -15.30 -6.35 -5.35
N GLU A 168 -15.05 -6.33 -6.65
CA GLU A 168 -13.74 -6.65 -7.22
C GLU A 168 -12.66 -5.67 -6.71
N GLU A 169 -12.97 -4.39 -6.60
CA GLU A 169 -12.02 -3.36 -6.17
C GLU A 169 -12.06 -3.07 -4.66
N TYR A 170 -13.25 -3.01 -4.07
CA TYR A 170 -13.47 -2.57 -2.68
C TYR A 170 -13.94 -3.70 -1.75
N GLY A 171 -13.96 -4.94 -2.22
CA GLY A 171 -14.30 -6.10 -1.40
C GLY A 171 -13.27 -6.41 -0.31
N ASN A 172 -13.64 -7.30 0.60
CA ASN A 172 -12.80 -7.65 1.76
C ASN A 172 -11.39 -8.12 1.34
N GLU A 173 -11.28 -8.95 0.30
CA GLU A 173 -10.01 -9.48 -0.16
C GLU A 173 -9.17 -8.42 -0.87
N SER A 174 -9.76 -7.61 -1.74
CA SER A 174 -9.05 -6.56 -2.47
C SER A 174 -8.52 -5.49 -1.54
N LEU A 175 -9.33 -5.03 -0.58
CA LEU A 175 -8.87 -4.09 0.43
C LEU A 175 -7.83 -4.73 1.38
N SER A 176 -7.95 -6.02 1.70
CA SER A 176 -6.92 -6.72 2.48
C SER A 176 -5.56 -6.66 1.79
N ARG A 177 -5.52 -6.98 0.48
CA ARG A 177 -4.30 -6.90 -0.33
C ARG A 177 -3.76 -5.47 -0.43
N SER A 178 -4.63 -4.49 -0.61
CA SER A 178 -4.24 -3.07 -0.67
C SER A 178 -3.67 -2.57 0.65
N PHE A 179 -4.25 -2.96 1.80
CA PHE A 179 -3.73 -2.60 3.11
C PHE A 179 -2.38 -3.26 3.41
N GLU A 180 -2.13 -4.49 2.95
CA GLU A 180 -0.83 -5.15 3.12
C GLU A 180 0.30 -4.37 2.46
N GLN A 181 0.08 -3.69 1.34
CA GLN A 181 1.10 -2.84 0.71
C GLN A 181 1.52 -1.66 1.60
N MET A 182 0.65 -1.20 2.49
CA MET A 182 0.92 -0.13 3.44
C MET A 182 1.43 -0.62 4.80
N THR A 183 1.17 -1.89 5.16
CA THR A 183 1.39 -2.36 6.53
C THR A 183 2.33 -3.55 6.65
N TYR A 184 2.41 -4.47 5.67
CA TYR A 184 3.12 -5.74 5.79
C TYR A 184 4.55 -5.66 5.27
N TYR A 185 5.49 -5.25 6.13
CA TYR A 185 6.91 -5.15 5.80
C TYR A 185 7.83 -5.71 6.90
N TYR A 186 7.36 -5.98 8.10
CA TYR A 186 8.19 -6.53 9.16
C TYR A 186 8.42 -8.03 9.02
N PRO A 187 9.67 -8.51 9.27
CA PRO A 187 9.98 -9.92 9.24
C PRO A 187 9.46 -10.66 10.48
N LYS A 188 9.26 -11.99 10.35
CA LYS A 188 8.96 -12.84 11.51
C LYS A 188 10.19 -13.16 12.35
N LYS A 189 11.39 -13.06 11.78
CA LYS A 189 12.67 -13.35 12.44
C LYS A 189 13.28 -12.07 13.03
N LYS A 190 14.12 -12.22 14.04
CA LYS A 190 14.94 -11.12 14.54
C LYS A 190 15.97 -10.72 13.50
N VAL A 191 16.27 -9.43 13.43
CA VAL A 191 17.19 -8.83 12.46
C VAL A 191 18.10 -7.79 13.08
N SER A 192 19.23 -7.58 12.43
CA SER A 192 20.22 -6.53 12.69
C SER A 192 20.26 -5.55 11.52
N VAL A 193 20.86 -4.39 11.71
CA VAL A 193 21.10 -3.44 10.61
C VAL A 193 21.90 -4.14 9.50
N ASN A 194 21.51 -3.90 8.25
CA ASN A 194 21.95 -4.55 7.01
C ASN A 194 21.45 -5.99 6.81
N ASP A 195 20.63 -6.55 7.69
CA ASP A 195 19.98 -7.83 7.40
C ASP A 195 18.88 -7.67 6.34
N HIS A 196 18.66 -8.77 5.61
CA HIS A 196 17.69 -8.83 4.52
C HIS A 196 16.59 -9.86 4.79
N TRP A 197 15.39 -9.59 4.27
CA TRP A 197 14.28 -10.54 4.24
C TRP A 197 13.37 -10.26 3.05
N THR A 198 12.50 -11.20 2.76
CA THR A 198 11.54 -11.08 1.65
C THR A 198 10.11 -11.23 2.14
N ASN A 199 9.19 -10.56 1.45
CA ASN A 199 7.77 -10.86 1.45
C ASN A 199 7.19 -10.67 0.05
N ASN A 200 5.95 -11.12 -0.14
CA ASN A 200 5.25 -10.96 -1.41
C ASN A 200 3.93 -10.24 -1.15
N TYR A 201 3.56 -9.35 -2.08
CA TYR A 201 2.21 -8.83 -2.20
C TYR A 201 1.50 -9.53 -3.34
N SER A 202 0.20 -9.72 -3.19
CA SER A 202 -0.68 -10.40 -4.16
C SER A 202 -1.82 -9.47 -4.60
N GLY A 203 -2.51 -9.85 -5.66
CA GLY A 203 -3.59 -9.07 -6.29
C GLY A 203 -3.21 -8.71 -7.72
N ASP A 204 -3.80 -7.67 -8.26
CA ASP A 204 -3.49 -7.19 -9.62
C ASP A 204 -2.03 -6.72 -9.72
N LEU A 205 -1.50 -6.12 -8.66
CA LEU A 205 -0.09 -5.86 -8.49
C LEU A 205 0.56 -6.98 -7.67
N LEU A 206 1.31 -7.85 -8.34
CA LEU A 206 2.18 -8.82 -7.70
C LEU A 206 3.52 -8.16 -7.43
N ALA A 207 4.01 -8.23 -6.19
CA ALA A 207 5.34 -7.71 -5.86
C ALA A 207 6.13 -8.72 -5.03
N LYS A 208 7.36 -8.98 -5.45
CA LYS A 208 8.35 -9.71 -4.65
C LYS A 208 9.34 -8.71 -4.09
N ASN A 209 9.22 -8.43 -2.80
CA ASN A 209 9.99 -7.41 -2.11
C ASN A 209 11.23 -8.00 -1.45
N ASN A 210 12.37 -7.35 -1.63
CA ASN A 210 13.62 -7.61 -0.91
C ASN A 210 13.89 -6.45 0.03
N TRP A 211 13.58 -6.65 1.30
CA TRP A 211 13.73 -5.64 2.36
C TRP A 211 15.13 -5.64 2.95
N THR A 212 15.59 -4.46 3.34
CA THR A 212 16.83 -4.25 4.10
C THR A 212 16.54 -3.33 5.29
N LEU A 213 17.03 -3.68 6.48
CA LEU A 213 17.05 -2.79 7.63
C LEU A 213 18.24 -1.83 7.51
N MET A 214 17.96 -0.58 7.16
CA MET A 214 19.00 0.45 6.96
C MET A 214 19.44 1.11 8.26
N GLU A 215 18.47 1.35 9.17
CA GLU A 215 18.74 2.01 10.45
C GLU A 215 17.81 1.47 11.54
N LEU A 216 18.36 1.30 12.74
CA LEU A 216 17.64 1.00 13.97
C LEU A 216 18.17 1.87 15.11
N GLY A 217 17.81 3.14 15.07
CA GLY A 217 18.24 4.15 16.03
C GLY A 217 17.07 4.82 16.72
N LYS A 218 16.92 6.12 16.53
CA LYS A 218 15.72 6.88 16.94
C LYS A 218 14.51 6.52 16.13
N LYS A 219 14.72 6.05 14.89
CA LYS A 219 13.71 5.56 13.96
C LYS A 219 14.10 4.19 13.42
N ILE A 220 13.16 3.52 12.78
CA ILE A 220 13.39 2.34 11.97
C ILE A 220 13.35 2.81 10.53
N VAL A 221 14.43 2.56 9.77
CA VAL A 221 14.47 2.86 8.34
C VAL A 221 14.61 1.56 7.57
N LEU A 222 13.65 1.29 6.70
CA LEU A 222 13.61 0.13 5.81
C LEU A 222 13.65 0.60 4.36
N ASN A 223 14.39 -0.12 3.53
CA ASN A 223 14.32 0.00 2.08
C ASN A 223 13.92 -1.34 1.49
N ALA A 224 13.18 -1.32 0.38
CA ALA A 224 12.95 -2.50 -0.44
C ALA A 224 13.18 -2.19 -1.91
N GLU A 225 13.80 -3.14 -2.59
CA GLU A 225 13.82 -3.26 -4.04
C GLU A 225 12.90 -4.42 -4.43
N SER A 226 12.01 -4.20 -5.39
CA SER A 226 10.97 -5.17 -5.72
C SER A 226 10.89 -5.39 -7.22
N HIS A 227 10.66 -6.64 -7.61
CA HIS A 227 10.14 -6.97 -8.93
C HIS A 227 8.62 -6.94 -8.88
N VAL A 228 8.00 -6.22 -9.80
CA VAL A 228 6.55 -6.06 -9.85
C VAL A 228 6.00 -6.54 -11.19
N SER A 229 4.83 -7.19 -11.13
CA SER A 229 4.01 -7.52 -12.28
C SER A 229 2.61 -6.97 -12.05
N LEU A 230 2.12 -6.18 -12.99
CA LEU A 230 0.75 -5.71 -13.02
C LEU A 230 -0.02 -6.51 -14.07
N ASN A 231 -0.99 -7.30 -13.61
CA ASN A 231 -1.88 -8.08 -14.45
C ASN A 231 -3.31 -7.65 -14.12
N SER A 232 -3.94 -6.95 -15.05
CA SER A 232 -5.34 -6.54 -14.93
C SER A 232 -6.10 -7.07 -16.13
N GLU A 233 -7.17 -7.79 -15.87
CA GLU A 233 -8.05 -8.35 -16.88
C GLU A 233 -9.45 -7.77 -16.66
N GLN A 234 -9.89 -6.92 -17.59
CA GLN A 234 -11.21 -6.33 -17.63
C GLN A 234 -11.91 -6.73 -18.92
N GLU A 235 -13.24 -6.65 -18.97
CA GLU A 235 -14.01 -7.04 -20.16
C GLU A 235 -13.51 -6.36 -21.44
N SER A 236 -13.06 -5.11 -21.36
CA SER A 236 -12.63 -4.32 -22.52
C SER A 236 -11.12 -4.39 -22.80
N GLN A 237 -10.30 -4.77 -21.82
CA GLN A 237 -8.84 -4.74 -21.98
C GLN A 237 -8.13 -5.70 -21.04
N ILE A 238 -6.99 -6.20 -21.52
CA ILE A 238 -6.04 -6.99 -20.71
C ILE A 238 -4.73 -6.23 -20.64
N MET A 239 -4.24 -5.96 -19.44
CA MET A 239 -2.96 -5.28 -19.24
C MET A 239 -1.96 -6.24 -18.58
N LYS A 240 -0.76 -6.37 -19.19
CA LYS A 240 0.34 -7.20 -18.67
C LYS A 240 1.62 -6.40 -18.68
N LEU A 241 2.01 -5.89 -17.53
CA LEU A 241 3.20 -5.06 -17.36
C LEU A 241 4.14 -5.68 -16.30
N ASN A 242 5.45 -5.53 -16.52
CA ASN A 242 6.48 -5.93 -15.57
C ASN A 242 7.43 -4.76 -15.32
N GLY A 243 8.05 -4.75 -14.15
CA GLY A 243 8.98 -3.67 -13.81
C GLY A 243 9.58 -3.77 -12.43
N THR A 244 9.97 -2.62 -11.92
CA THR A 244 10.62 -2.49 -10.61
C THR A 244 9.89 -1.47 -9.74
N GLN A 245 10.03 -1.66 -8.44
CA GLN A 245 9.51 -0.75 -7.43
C GLN A 245 10.56 -0.58 -6.34
N ASP A 246 10.78 0.67 -5.94
CA ASP A 246 11.57 1.03 -4.78
C ASP A 246 10.66 1.55 -3.67
N THR A 247 10.86 1.05 -2.45
CA THR A 247 10.10 1.46 -1.28
C THR A 247 11.03 1.88 -0.16
N GLN A 248 10.78 3.04 0.42
CA GLN A 248 11.42 3.49 1.65
C GLN A 248 10.37 3.69 2.74
N ILE A 249 10.65 3.17 3.94
CA ILE A 249 9.82 3.33 5.13
C ILE A 249 10.64 3.95 6.23
N ILE A 250 10.10 5.01 6.83
CA ILE A 250 10.59 5.62 8.06
C ILE A 250 9.51 5.42 9.11
N ALA A 251 9.78 4.55 10.10
CA ALA A 251 8.83 4.23 11.14
C ALA A 251 9.28 4.73 12.52
N ASN A 252 8.31 5.00 13.36
CA ASN A 252 8.54 5.34 14.76
C ASN A 252 9.05 4.11 15.51
N LYS A 253 10.16 4.23 16.24
CA LYS A 253 10.76 3.08 16.92
C LYS A 253 9.90 2.51 18.05
N GLN A 254 9.10 3.32 18.72
CA GLN A 254 8.30 2.89 19.87
C GLN A 254 7.05 2.13 19.44
N SER A 255 6.32 2.67 18.45
CA SER A 255 5.08 2.07 17.95
C SER A 255 5.28 1.11 16.78
N GLY A 256 6.42 1.17 16.10
CA GLY A 256 6.63 0.49 14.83
C GLY A 256 5.77 1.05 13.68
N PHE A 257 4.90 2.04 13.93
CA PHE A 257 4.02 2.57 12.90
C PHE A 257 4.79 3.53 11.95
N PRO A 258 4.57 3.46 10.61
CA PRO A 258 5.27 4.31 9.66
C PRO A 258 4.87 5.78 9.86
N GLU A 259 5.86 6.66 9.90
CA GLU A 259 5.68 8.10 9.82
C GLU A 259 5.65 8.55 8.36
N LEU A 260 6.42 7.86 7.52
CA LEU A 260 6.50 8.11 6.09
C LEU A 260 6.78 6.80 5.34
N ILE A 261 6.00 6.55 4.29
CA ILE A 261 6.29 5.53 3.28
C ILE A 261 6.37 6.25 1.94
N THR A 262 7.42 5.99 1.17
CA THR A 262 7.55 6.45 -0.21
C THR A 262 7.74 5.24 -1.11
N VAL A 263 6.91 5.14 -2.14
CA VAL A 263 6.95 4.07 -3.15
C VAL A 263 7.09 4.71 -4.51
N THR A 264 8.04 4.26 -5.31
CA THR A 264 8.19 4.65 -6.72
C THR A 264 8.25 3.40 -7.58
N SER A 265 7.54 3.37 -8.69
CA SER A 265 7.59 2.23 -9.59
C SER A 265 7.62 2.63 -11.05
N THR A 266 8.20 1.76 -11.86
CA THR A 266 8.15 1.85 -13.33
C THR A 266 7.84 0.46 -13.87
N THR A 267 6.73 0.34 -14.60
CA THR A 267 6.32 -0.90 -15.28
C THR A 267 6.12 -0.66 -16.76
N LYS A 268 6.43 -1.67 -17.57
CA LYS A 268 6.31 -1.66 -19.03
C LYS A 268 5.78 -2.99 -19.53
N GLY A 269 5.06 -2.94 -20.63
CA GLY A 269 4.51 -4.11 -21.29
C GLY A 269 3.46 -3.74 -22.32
N THR A 270 2.38 -4.49 -22.38
CA THR A 270 1.31 -4.30 -23.37
C THR A 270 -0.05 -4.21 -22.71
N THR A 271 -0.91 -3.41 -23.30
CA THR A 271 -2.36 -3.40 -23.10
C THR A 271 -3.00 -3.93 -24.38
N VAL A 272 -3.82 -4.99 -24.27
CA VAL A 272 -4.60 -5.56 -25.37
C VAL A 272 -6.04 -5.08 -25.21
N ILE A 273 -6.61 -4.55 -26.29
CA ILE A 273 -8.02 -4.14 -26.32
C ILE A 273 -8.84 -5.27 -26.92
N ASN A 274 -9.70 -5.91 -26.13
CA ASN A 274 -10.46 -7.11 -26.53
C ASN A 274 -11.49 -6.87 -27.65
N GLN A 275 -11.87 -5.63 -27.92
CA GLN A 275 -12.87 -5.26 -28.94
C GLN A 275 -12.28 -5.01 -30.34
N VAL A 276 -10.96 -4.94 -30.46
CA VAL A 276 -10.25 -4.70 -31.71
C VAL A 276 -9.27 -5.84 -31.88
N GLU A 277 -9.43 -6.66 -32.93
CA GLU A 277 -8.62 -7.85 -33.20
C GLU A 277 -7.13 -7.60 -32.86
N ASP A 278 -6.67 -8.22 -31.76
CA ASP A 278 -5.28 -8.31 -31.31
C ASP A 278 -4.45 -7.01 -31.30
N LEU A 279 -5.07 -5.86 -31.05
CA LEU A 279 -4.35 -4.59 -30.93
C LEU A 279 -3.54 -4.56 -29.64
N GLU A 280 -2.26 -4.86 -29.73
CA GLU A 280 -1.31 -4.71 -28.63
C GLU A 280 -0.77 -3.27 -28.59
N ILE A 281 -1.02 -2.58 -27.48
CA ILE A 281 -0.57 -1.20 -27.26
C ILE A 281 0.58 -1.22 -26.26
N PRO A 282 1.82 -0.87 -26.68
CA PRO A 282 2.94 -0.68 -25.76
C PRO A 282 2.56 0.32 -24.67
N THR A 283 2.65 -0.10 -23.43
CA THR A 283 2.21 0.68 -22.28
C THR A 283 3.33 0.81 -21.27
N THR A 284 3.54 2.02 -20.76
CA THR A 284 4.46 2.32 -19.66
C THR A 284 3.68 3.02 -18.56
N ILE A 285 3.86 2.59 -17.31
CA ILE A 285 3.31 3.25 -16.13
C ILE A 285 4.47 3.64 -15.21
N ILE A 286 4.50 4.92 -14.84
CA ILE A 286 5.39 5.46 -13.81
C ILE A 286 4.51 5.94 -12.66
N SER A 287 4.78 5.48 -11.45
CA SER A 287 4.00 5.90 -10.28
C SER A 287 4.87 6.33 -9.11
N LYS A 288 4.31 7.23 -8.30
CA LYS A 288 4.85 7.61 -7.01
C LYS A 288 3.71 7.68 -6.01
N THR A 289 3.85 6.95 -4.90
CA THR A 289 2.89 6.99 -3.78
C THR A 289 3.63 7.35 -2.50
N THR A 290 3.02 8.22 -1.72
CA THR A 290 3.53 8.62 -0.40
C THR A 290 2.41 8.45 0.62
N TYR A 291 2.70 7.77 1.74
CA TYR A 291 1.83 7.73 2.91
C TYR A 291 2.51 8.50 4.03
N LYS A 292 1.82 9.47 4.59
CA LYS A 292 2.31 10.29 5.70
C LYS A 292 1.38 10.18 6.88
N THR A 293 1.90 9.74 8.03
CA THR A 293 1.15 9.74 9.28
C THR A 293 1.25 11.11 9.91
N ASN A 294 0.10 11.76 10.08
CA ASN A 294 -0.02 12.99 10.84
C ASN A 294 -0.11 12.62 12.32
N LYS A 295 0.59 13.35 13.19
CA LYS A 295 0.64 13.06 14.63
C LYS A 295 -0.76 12.91 15.22
N TYR A 296 -0.86 11.99 16.20
CA TYR A 296 -1.99 11.75 17.07
C TYR A 296 -2.78 13.01 17.39
N VAL A 297 -4.09 12.98 17.14
CA VAL A 297 -5.01 13.87 17.81
C VAL A 297 -5.43 13.12 19.06
N GLN A 298 -4.98 13.60 20.23
CA GLN A 298 -5.48 13.15 21.53
C GLN A 298 -6.91 13.61 21.71
#